data_dd4fc54bee738aca1ef7c629d92f7903
#
_entry.id   dd4fc54bee738aca1ef7c629d92f7903
#
_cell.length_a   1.000
_cell.length_b   1.000
_cell.length_c   1.000
_cell.angle_alpha   90.00
_cell.angle_beta   90.00
_cell.angle_gamma   90.00
#
_symmetry.space_group_name_H-M   'P 1'
#
loop_
_entity.id
_entity.type
_entity.pdbx_description
1 polymer ?
#
loop_
_entity_poly.entity_id
_entity_poly.type
_entity_poly.pdbx_seq_one_letter_code
_entity_poly.pdbx_strand_id
1 'polypeptide(L)'
;MKAKLEDIPSVKGASSFHAYRFQVPFFEFKWHYHPEYELTYIVKGTGYRIVGNTYENYKDGDLVLLGPNLPHTWTGKAIDKEPFEAVVIQFSKEFIGAFLGFEEAEQIKTLFENSIRGISFDANSKLVDSIKTLTELDGMDKILKLISVLHALSQTKYKLIAPNTFHTIVSKKSEMRINEVCLFIQKNFNTTISLKQVANQIYLTESNFCKFFKKATGKTYSDYLNEIRINEAARLLLQTDKTISQISFECGFETLSYFNRVFLKKKNKTPSVFRNENK
;
A
#
# COMPACT_ATOMS: atom_id res chain seq x y z
N MET A 1 6.34 1.48 16.58
CA MET A 1 5.48 0.27 16.43
C MET A 1 6.17 -0.64 15.43
N LYS A 2 6.38 -1.91 15.74
CA LYS A 2 6.94 -2.91 14.82
C LYS A 2 5.94 -3.15 13.70
N ALA A 3 6.37 -3.42 12.43
CA ALA A 3 5.50 -4.11 11.50
C ALA A 3 5.01 -5.34 12.23
N LYS A 4 3.75 -5.42 12.45
CA LYS A 4 3.19 -6.54 13.15
C LYS A 4 3.05 -7.65 12.13
N LEU A 5 3.68 -8.78 12.38
CA LEU A 5 3.19 -10.02 11.79
C LEU A 5 1.71 -10.07 12.16
N GLU A 6 0.84 -9.92 11.18
CA GLU A 6 -0.59 -10.04 11.42
C GLU A 6 -0.88 -11.52 11.60
N ASP A 7 -1.36 -11.88 12.78
CA ASP A 7 -1.74 -13.26 13.11
C ASP A 7 -3.13 -13.52 12.51
N ILE A 8 -3.16 -14.15 11.32
CA ILE A 8 -4.39 -14.39 10.58
C ILE A 8 -5.05 -15.66 11.10
N PRO A 9 -6.35 -15.61 11.47
CA PRO A 9 -7.06 -16.77 12.02
C PRO A 9 -7.07 -18.03 11.12
N SER A 10 -6.94 -17.88 9.80
CA SER A 10 -6.95 -18.99 8.84
C SER A 10 -5.78 -19.96 9.00
N VAL A 11 -4.68 -19.52 9.59
CA VAL A 11 -3.48 -20.36 9.83
C VAL A 11 -3.70 -21.33 11.00
N LYS A 12 -4.74 -21.15 11.81
CA LYS A 12 -5.02 -21.96 13.00
C LYS A 12 -6.01 -23.11 12.79
N GLY A 13 -6.24 -23.54 11.56
CA GLY A 13 -6.93 -24.81 11.27
C GLY A 13 -8.46 -24.78 11.20
N ALA A 14 -9.11 -23.62 11.25
CA ALA A 14 -10.56 -23.51 11.19
C ALA A 14 -11.12 -23.23 9.78
N SER A 15 -10.30 -22.71 8.85
CA SER A 15 -10.73 -22.37 7.49
C SER A 15 -9.55 -22.46 6.50
N SER A 16 -9.84 -22.87 5.25
CA SER A 16 -8.84 -22.94 4.18
C SER A 16 -8.30 -21.58 3.77
N PHE A 17 -9.09 -20.53 3.94
CA PHE A 17 -8.72 -19.15 3.72
C PHE A 17 -9.67 -18.19 4.45
N HIS A 18 -9.27 -16.95 4.62
CA HIS A 18 -10.06 -15.92 5.29
C HIS A 18 -10.56 -14.91 4.26
N ALA A 19 -11.88 -14.66 4.24
CA ALA A 19 -12.49 -13.60 3.43
C ALA A 19 -13.44 -12.82 4.33
N TYR A 20 -13.21 -11.52 4.43
CA TYR A 20 -14.01 -10.65 5.30
C TYR A 20 -14.19 -9.26 4.69
N ARG A 21 -15.27 -8.61 5.07
CA ARG A 21 -15.60 -7.23 4.75
C ARG A 21 -15.66 -6.44 6.04
N PHE A 22 -15.09 -5.26 6.05
CA PHE A 22 -15.08 -4.41 7.24
C PHE A 22 -15.24 -2.94 6.87
N GLN A 23 -15.77 -2.18 7.84
CA GLN A 23 -15.90 -0.75 7.77
C GLN A 23 -15.19 -0.10 8.96
N VAL A 24 -14.50 1.00 8.71
CA VAL A 24 -13.80 1.80 9.74
C VAL A 24 -13.96 3.28 9.43
N PRO A 25 -13.87 4.17 10.44
CA PRO A 25 -13.96 5.61 10.19
C PRO A 25 -12.88 6.13 9.23
N PHE A 26 -11.72 5.51 9.22
CA PHE A 26 -10.60 5.78 8.31
C PHE A 26 -9.60 4.63 8.37
N PHE A 27 -8.80 4.45 7.33
CA PHE A 27 -7.69 3.50 7.36
C PHE A 27 -6.50 4.12 8.08
N GLU A 28 -6.20 3.59 9.27
CA GLU A 28 -4.99 3.95 9.99
C GLU A 28 -3.76 3.39 9.28
N PHE A 29 -2.66 4.12 9.35
CA PHE A 29 -1.38 3.61 8.88
C PHE A 29 -0.94 2.40 9.72
N LYS A 30 -1.00 1.22 9.10
CA LYS A 30 -0.52 -0.04 9.68
C LYS A 30 0.44 -0.69 8.70
N TRP A 31 1.72 -0.39 8.80
CA TRP A 31 2.75 -1.04 7.99
C TRP A 31 2.95 -2.47 8.50
N HIS A 32 2.54 -3.46 7.69
CA HIS A 32 2.55 -4.86 8.08
C HIS A 32 2.88 -5.77 6.89
N TYR A 33 3.10 -7.02 7.17
CA TYR A 33 3.28 -8.12 6.24
C TYR A 33 2.82 -9.41 6.90
N HIS A 34 2.56 -10.41 6.09
CA HIS A 34 2.18 -11.76 6.52
C HIS A 34 2.59 -12.79 5.45
N PRO A 35 2.70 -14.09 5.81
CA PRO A 35 3.14 -15.13 4.88
C PRO A 35 2.08 -15.54 3.84
N GLU A 36 0.84 -15.09 3.98
CA GLU A 36 -0.25 -15.36 3.06
C GLU A 36 -0.21 -14.45 1.83
N TYR A 37 -0.87 -14.88 0.76
CA TYR A 37 -1.34 -13.99 -0.29
C TYR A 37 -2.51 -13.17 0.22
N GLU A 38 -2.62 -11.94 -0.23
CA GLU A 38 -3.76 -11.07 0.09
C GLU A 38 -4.32 -10.42 -1.18
N LEU A 39 -5.64 -10.55 -1.35
CA LEU A 39 -6.40 -9.78 -2.32
C LEU A 39 -7.24 -8.76 -1.55
N THR A 40 -6.91 -7.48 -1.73
CA THR A 40 -7.61 -6.35 -1.10
C THR A 40 -8.36 -5.55 -2.15
N TYR A 41 -9.65 -5.36 -1.91
CA TYR A 41 -10.54 -4.51 -2.71
C TYR A 41 -11.08 -3.37 -1.85
N ILE A 42 -10.79 -2.13 -2.23
CA ILE A 42 -11.33 -0.94 -1.57
C ILE A 42 -12.73 -0.65 -2.15
N VAL A 43 -13.76 -0.91 -1.36
CA VAL A 43 -15.14 -0.61 -1.72
C VAL A 43 -15.38 0.88 -1.66
N LYS A 44 -14.92 1.52 -0.56
CA LYS A 44 -15.03 2.95 -0.32
C LYS A 44 -13.83 3.48 0.45
N GLY A 45 -13.27 4.58 -0.01
CA GLY A 45 -12.16 5.26 0.64
C GLY A 45 -11.12 5.78 -0.33
N THR A 46 -10.49 6.88 0.04
CA THR A 46 -9.42 7.51 -0.71
C THR A 46 -8.22 7.80 0.18
N GLY A 47 -7.05 7.76 -0.39
CA GLY A 47 -5.83 8.01 0.36
C GLY A 47 -4.60 7.57 -0.42
N TYR A 48 -3.63 7.05 0.30
CA TYR A 48 -2.46 6.44 -0.33
C TYR A 48 -2.21 5.04 0.21
N ARG A 49 -1.67 4.19 -0.65
CA ARG A 49 -1.14 2.89 -0.28
C ARG A 49 0.36 2.85 -0.46
N ILE A 50 1.01 2.06 0.35
CA ILE A 50 2.41 1.70 0.15
C ILE A 50 2.47 0.19 -0.04
N VAL A 51 3.08 -0.26 -1.13
CA VAL A 51 3.33 -1.68 -1.42
C VAL A 51 4.81 -1.83 -1.73
N GLY A 52 5.51 -2.60 -0.92
CA GLY A 52 6.95 -2.67 -0.98
C GLY A 52 7.59 -1.29 -0.77
N ASN A 53 8.19 -0.73 -1.82
CA ASN A 53 8.79 0.61 -1.80
C ASN A 53 8.04 1.62 -2.67
N THR A 54 6.86 1.28 -3.15
CA THR A 54 6.06 2.13 -4.03
C THR A 54 4.91 2.77 -3.27
N TYR A 55 4.79 4.07 -3.46
CA TYR A 55 3.80 4.92 -2.83
C TYR A 55 2.85 5.44 -3.92
N GLU A 56 1.58 5.10 -3.85
CA GLU A 56 0.58 5.51 -4.83
C GLU A 56 -0.71 5.97 -4.15
N ASN A 57 -1.41 6.92 -4.77
CA ASN A 57 -2.78 7.25 -4.35
C ASN A 57 -3.72 6.12 -4.76
N TYR A 58 -4.73 5.87 -3.94
CA TYR A 58 -5.85 4.98 -4.24
C TYR A 58 -7.18 5.71 -4.05
N LYS A 59 -8.22 5.15 -4.63
CA LYS A 59 -9.61 5.58 -4.51
C LYS A 59 -10.53 4.36 -4.50
N ASP A 60 -11.82 4.59 -4.40
CA ASP A 60 -12.85 3.56 -4.58
C ASP A 60 -12.56 2.71 -5.82
N GLY A 61 -12.66 1.40 -5.67
CA GLY A 61 -12.37 0.44 -6.74
C GLY A 61 -10.92 -0.03 -6.80
N ASP A 62 -10.02 0.43 -5.92
CA ASP A 62 -8.64 -0.07 -5.88
C ASP A 62 -8.62 -1.58 -5.57
N LEU A 63 -8.09 -2.38 -6.48
CA LEU A 63 -7.97 -3.83 -6.34
C LEU A 63 -6.52 -4.26 -6.49
N VAL A 64 -6.00 -4.88 -5.43
CA VAL A 64 -4.57 -5.25 -5.33
C VAL A 64 -4.40 -6.68 -4.85
N LEU A 65 -3.56 -7.46 -5.55
CA LEU A 65 -3.07 -8.75 -5.09
C LEU A 65 -1.63 -8.61 -4.59
N LEU A 66 -1.39 -9.05 -3.38
CA LEU A 66 -0.10 -9.04 -2.70
C LEU A 66 0.43 -10.45 -2.53
N GLY A 67 1.71 -10.64 -2.81
CA GLY A 67 2.43 -11.89 -2.54
C GLY A 67 2.86 -12.00 -1.08
N PRO A 68 3.26 -13.23 -0.67
CA PRO A 68 3.74 -13.51 0.69
C PRO A 68 4.88 -12.58 1.13
N ASN A 69 4.80 -12.13 2.38
CA ASN A 69 5.80 -11.28 3.01
C ASN A 69 6.10 -9.96 2.28
N LEU A 70 5.22 -9.49 1.42
CA LEU A 70 5.32 -8.19 0.79
C LEU A 70 4.79 -7.11 1.75
N PRO A 71 5.64 -6.20 2.26
CA PRO A 71 5.18 -5.18 3.19
C PRO A 71 4.21 -4.21 2.53
N HIS A 72 3.13 -3.88 3.22
CA HIS A 72 2.09 -3.04 2.65
C HIS A 72 1.28 -2.28 3.71
N THR A 73 0.54 -1.28 3.26
CA THR A 73 -0.46 -0.54 4.04
C THR A 73 -1.35 0.30 3.14
N TRP A 74 -2.60 0.48 3.54
CA TRP A 74 -3.48 1.55 3.08
C TRP A 74 -3.68 2.55 4.20
N THR A 75 -3.77 3.82 3.87
CA THR A 75 -4.07 4.87 4.83
C THR A 75 -4.87 5.97 4.16
N GLY A 76 -5.80 6.53 4.88
CA GLY A 76 -6.64 7.64 4.43
C GLY A 76 -7.29 8.32 5.62
N LYS A 77 -7.66 9.58 5.45
CA LYS A 77 -8.42 10.33 6.44
C LYS A 77 -9.84 10.51 5.91
N ALA A 78 -10.84 10.29 6.75
CA ALA A 78 -12.24 10.57 6.40
C ALA A 78 -12.41 12.02 5.93
N ILE A 79 -13.09 12.21 4.80
CA ILE A 79 -13.33 13.51 4.22
C ILE A 79 -14.73 13.97 4.61
N ASP A 80 -15.75 13.09 4.53
CA ASP A 80 -17.17 13.43 4.65
C ASP A 80 -17.94 12.59 5.69
N LYS A 81 -17.32 12.17 6.77
CA LYS A 81 -17.90 11.28 7.81
C LYS A 81 -18.36 9.91 7.27
N GLU A 82 -18.15 9.59 6.00
CA GLU A 82 -18.47 8.28 5.46
C GLU A 82 -17.38 7.26 5.81
N PRO A 83 -17.76 6.07 6.27
CA PRO A 83 -16.81 5.06 6.64
C PRO A 83 -16.03 4.55 5.42
N PHE A 84 -14.77 4.26 5.63
CA PHE A 84 -13.95 3.49 4.70
C PHE A 84 -14.38 2.02 4.74
N GLU A 85 -14.37 1.38 3.60
CA GLU A 85 -14.81 0.00 3.49
C GLU A 85 -13.89 -0.80 2.57
N ALA A 86 -13.51 -2.00 3.01
CA ALA A 86 -12.71 -2.92 2.24
C ALA A 86 -13.20 -4.36 2.35
N VAL A 87 -12.94 -5.13 1.29
CA VAL A 87 -12.99 -6.58 1.26
C VAL A 87 -11.56 -7.11 1.21
N VAL A 88 -11.21 -8.00 2.11
CA VAL A 88 -9.88 -8.62 2.21
C VAL A 88 -10.02 -10.13 2.17
N ILE A 89 -9.21 -10.75 1.31
CA ILE A 89 -9.16 -12.21 1.14
C ILE A 89 -7.71 -12.65 1.32
N GLN A 90 -7.44 -13.46 2.34
CA GLN A 90 -6.12 -13.94 2.69
C GLN A 90 -6.10 -15.47 2.64
N PHE A 91 -5.11 -16.03 1.93
CA PHE A 91 -4.97 -17.48 1.75
C PHE A 91 -3.49 -17.89 1.73
N SER A 92 -3.23 -19.08 2.26
CA SER A 92 -1.86 -19.57 2.38
C SER A 92 -1.32 -20.11 1.04
N LYS A 93 0.02 -20.16 0.95
CA LYS A 93 0.72 -20.77 -0.18
C LYS A 93 0.42 -22.27 -0.27
N GLU A 94 0.26 -22.94 0.86
CA GLU A 94 -0.06 -24.36 0.95
C GLU A 94 -1.43 -24.66 0.38
N PHE A 95 -2.43 -23.85 0.73
CA PHE A 95 -3.79 -23.98 0.24
C PHE A 95 -3.83 -23.84 -1.29
N ILE A 96 -3.31 -22.74 -1.83
CA ILE A 96 -3.39 -22.50 -3.28
C ILE A 96 -2.44 -23.41 -4.05
N GLY A 97 -1.33 -23.84 -3.46
CA GLY A 97 -0.35 -24.73 -4.06
C GLY A 97 -0.94 -26.07 -4.52
N ALA A 98 -2.00 -26.55 -3.85
CA ALA A 98 -2.71 -27.75 -4.25
C ALA A 98 -3.35 -27.63 -5.66
N PHE A 99 -3.68 -26.42 -6.11
CA PHE A 99 -4.29 -26.14 -7.41
C PHE A 99 -3.25 -25.77 -8.49
N LEU A 100 -2.08 -25.29 -8.10
CA LEU A 100 -1.06 -24.81 -9.04
C LEU A 100 -0.26 -25.92 -9.73
N GLY A 101 -0.47 -27.16 -9.37
CA GLY A 101 0.15 -28.35 -9.99
C GLY A 101 -0.47 -28.76 -11.33
N PHE A 102 -1.63 -28.20 -11.68
CA PHE A 102 -2.32 -28.51 -12.95
C PHE A 102 -1.85 -27.61 -14.07
N GLU A 103 -1.77 -28.13 -15.31
CA GLU A 103 -1.40 -27.36 -16.50
C GLU A 103 -2.38 -26.19 -16.76
N GLU A 104 -3.64 -26.40 -16.48
CA GLU A 104 -4.71 -25.38 -16.63
C GLU A 104 -4.53 -24.19 -15.66
N ALA A 105 -3.71 -24.34 -14.62
CA ALA A 105 -3.44 -23.29 -13.66
C ALA A 105 -2.23 -22.40 -14.00
N GLU A 106 -1.56 -22.58 -15.15
CA GLU A 106 -0.32 -21.88 -15.50
C GLU A 106 -0.46 -20.36 -15.47
N GLN A 107 -1.60 -19.81 -15.91
CA GLN A 107 -1.84 -18.36 -15.86
C GLN A 107 -2.04 -17.87 -14.43
N ILE A 108 -2.66 -18.64 -13.56
CA ILE A 108 -2.79 -18.33 -12.14
C ILE A 108 -1.42 -18.40 -11.46
N LYS A 109 -0.59 -19.38 -11.81
CA LYS A 109 0.77 -19.50 -11.32
C LYS A 109 1.61 -18.28 -11.68
N THR A 110 1.58 -17.86 -12.94
CA THR A 110 2.23 -16.61 -13.40
C THR A 110 1.73 -15.39 -12.61
N LEU A 111 0.43 -15.30 -12.33
CA LEU A 111 -0.14 -14.25 -11.50
C LEU A 111 0.49 -14.22 -10.11
N PHE A 112 0.63 -15.36 -9.45
CA PHE A 112 1.24 -15.45 -8.13
C PHE A 112 2.75 -15.16 -8.14
N GLU A 113 3.49 -15.58 -9.16
CA GLU A 113 4.89 -15.21 -9.32
C GLU A 113 5.08 -13.70 -9.42
N ASN A 114 4.19 -13.01 -10.12
CA ASN A 114 4.20 -11.56 -10.23
C ASN A 114 3.72 -10.83 -8.96
N SER A 115 2.90 -11.48 -8.14
CA SER A 115 2.32 -10.88 -6.93
C SER A 115 3.35 -10.49 -5.85
N ILE A 116 4.57 -11.06 -5.90
CA ILE A 116 5.70 -10.67 -5.05
C ILE A 116 6.07 -9.18 -5.18
N ARG A 117 5.62 -8.54 -6.25
CA ARG A 117 5.78 -7.11 -6.53
C ARG A 117 4.52 -6.30 -6.27
N GLY A 118 3.45 -6.95 -5.82
CA GLY A 118 2.12 -6.35 -5.78
C GLY A 118 1.56 -6.11 -7.19
N ILE A 119 0.32 -6.49 -7.38
CA ILE A 119 -0.39 -6.36 -8.66
C ILE A 119 -1.61 -5.50 -8.44
N SER A 120 -1.77 -4.44 -9.22
CA SER A 120 -2.98 -3.61 -9.27
C SER A 120 -3.77 -3.92 -10.53
N PHE A 121 -5.08 -4.16 -10.37
CA PHE A 121 -5.99 -4.53 -11.44
C PHE A 121 -6.94 -3.41 -11.82
N ASP A 122 -7.31 -3.38 -13.08
CA ASP A 122 -8.40 -2.58 -13.60
C ASP A 122 -9.64 -3.50 -13.73
N ALA A 123 -10.36 -3.67 -12.60
CA ALA A 123 -11.41 -4.66 -12.49
C ALA A 123 -12.75 -4.16 -13.01
N ASN A 124 -13.47 -5.03 -13.74
CA ASN A 124 -14.85 -4.76 -14.14
C ASN A 124 -15.85 -5.09 -13.00
N SER A 125 -17.10 -4.64 -13.14
CA SER A 125 -18.14 -4.82 -12.14
C SER A 125 -18.40 -6.30 -11.81
N LYS A 126 -18.41 -7.20 -12.81
CA LYS A 126 -18.67 -8.64 -12.59
C LYS A 126 -17.60 -9.29 -11.71
N LEU A 127 -16.34 -8.94 -11.88
CA LEU A 127 -15.26 -9.43 -11.03
C LEU A 127 -15.37 -8.87 -9.61
N VAL A 128 -15.68 -7.59 -9.48
CA VAL A 128 -15.91 -6.94 -8.19
C VAL A 128 -17.06 -7.59 -7.42
N ASP A 129 -18.18 -7.87 -8.07
CA ASP A 129 -19.32 -8.55 -7.43
C ASP A 129 -18.93 -9.96 -6.98
N SER A 130 -18.15 -10.69 -7.79
CA SER A 130 -17.63 -12.01 -7.40
C SER A 130 -16.71 -11.95 -6.17
N ILE A 131 -15.89 -10.90 -6.04
CA ILE A 131 -15.02 -10.67 -4.87
C ILE A 131 -15.86 -10.39 -3.62
N LYS A 132 -16.88 -9.54 -3.73
CA LYS A 132 -17.78 -9.21 -2.60
C LYS A 132 -18.54 -10.45 -2.11
N THR A 133 -19.07 -11.25 -3.04
CA THR A 133 -19.80 -12.48 -2.73
C THR A 133 -18.97 -13.50 -1.93
N LEU A 134 -17.64 -13.51 -2.05
CA LEU A 134 -16.76 -14.38 -1.26
C LEU A 134 -16.91 -14.24 0.26
N THR A 135 -17.32 -13.07 0.72
CA THR A 135 -17.53 -12.82 2.16
C THR A 135 -18.84 -13.38 2.70
N GLU A 136 -19.75 -13.81 1.82
CA GLU A 136 -21.09 -14.29 2.13
C GLU A 136 -21.23 -15.81 1.96
N LEU A 137 -20.24 -16.45 1.31
CA LEU A 137 -20.25 -17.89 1.02
C LEU A 137 -19.51 -18.68 2.09
N ASP A 138 -19.91 -19.94 2.21
CA ASP A 138 -19.27 -20.93 3.08
C ASP A 138 -18.98 -22.25 2.34
N GLY A 139 -18.25 -23.14 3.00
CA GLY A 139 -17.99 -24.49 2.52
C GLY A 139 -17.29 -24.53 1.15
N MET A 140 -17.69 -25.50 0.33
CA MET A 140 -17.09 -25.74 -0.99
C MET A 140 -17.39 -24.61 -1.98
N ASP A 141 -18.57 -24.00 -1.91
CA ASP A 141 -18.95 -22.88 -2.80
C ASP A 141 -18.00 -21.69 -2.63
N LYS A 142 -17.54 -21.42 -1.42
CA LYS A 142 -16.54 -20.40 -1.14
C LYS A 142 -15.20 -20.70 -1.81
N ILE A 143 -14.74 -21.95 -1.77
CA ILE A 143 -13.50 -22.40 -2.42
C ILE A 143 -13.61 -22.27 -3.95
N LEU A 144 -14.69 -22.79 -4.54
CA LEU A 144 -14.94 -22.73 -5.97
C LEU A 144 -15.00 -21.28 -6.46
N LYS A 145 -15.66 -20.40 -5.69
CA LYS A 145 -15.73 -18.98 -6.01
C LYS A 145 -14.34 -18.32 -5.96
N LEU A 146 -13.48 -18.64 -4.97
CA LEU A 146 -12.12 -18.10 -4.93
C LEU A 146 -11.31 -18.52 -6.15
N ILE A 147 -11.34 -19.80 -6.54
CA ILE A 147 -10.64 -20.30 -7.73
C ILE A 147 -11.15 -19.57 -8.98
N SER A 148 -12.48 -19.40 -9.12
CA SER A 148 -13.08 -18.65 -10.21
C SER A 148 -12.62 -17.17 -10.25
N VAL A 149 -12.51 -16.51 -9.09
CA VAL A 149 -11.99 -15.14 -8.98
C VAL A 149 -10.52 -15.08 -9.39
N LEU A 150 -9.68 -16.00 -8.91
CA LEU A 150 -8.26 -16.06 -9.26
C LEU A 150 -8.06 -16.32 -10.75
N HIS A 151 -8.86 -17.18 -11.37
CA HIS A 151 -8.86 -17.38 -12.80
C HIS A 151 -9.25 -16.09 -13.55
N ALA A 152 -10.33 -15.44 -13.14
CA ALA A 152 -10.73 -14.16 -13.76
C ALA A 152 -9.66 -13.07 -13.62
N LEU A 153 -8.98 -12.98 -12.47
CA LEU A 153 -7.85 -12.07 -12.25
C LEU A 153 -6.67 -12.38 -13.18
N SER A 154 -6.37 -13.66 -13.43
CA SER A 154 -5.28 -14.05 -14.34
C SER A 154 -5.54 -13.64 -15.80
N GLN A 155 -6.81 -13.43 -16.18
CA GLN A 155 -7.23 -12.93 -17.49
C GLN A 155 -7.39 -11.39 -17.55
N THR A 156 -7.34 -10.73 -16.39
CA THR A 156 -7.57 -9.28 -16.30
C THR A 156 -6.26 -8.53 -16.54
N LYS A 157 -6.34 -7.41 -17.27
CA LYS A 157 -5.19 -6.51 -17.43
C LYS A 157 -4.74 -5.96 -16.08
N TYR A 158 -3.45 -6.00 -15.83
CA TYR A 158 -2.88 -5.53 -14.57
C TYR A 158 -1.56 -4.79 -14.77
N LYS A 159 -1.13 -4.08 -13.73
CA LYS A 159 0.21 -3.48 -13.62
C LYS A 159 0.90 -3.94 -12.35
N LEU A 160 2.22 -4.08 -12.42
CA LEU A 160 3.06 -4.37 -11.25
C LEU A 160 3.32 -3.07 -10.49
N ILE A 161 3.19 -3.12 -9.15
CA ILE A 161 3.30 -1.94 -8.29
C ILE A 161 4.78 -1.66 -7.97
N ALA A 162 5.48 -2.63 -7.37
CA ALA A 162 6.88 -2.43 -7.00
C ALA A 162 7.83 -2.69 -8.21
N PRO A 163 8.95 -1.95 -8.33
CA PRO A 163 9.93 -2.15 -9.39
C PRO A 163 10.69 -3.48 -9.24
N ASN A 164 11.30 -3.98 -10.32
CA ASN A 164 12.11 -5.21 -10.31
C ASN A 164 13.26 -5.19 -9.30
N THR A 165 13.73 -4.01 -8.92
CA THR A 165 14.80 -3.83 -7.93
C THR A 165 14.33 -3.94 -6.49
N PHE A 166 13.03 -4.17 -6.25
CA PHE A 166 12.52 -4.42 -4.92
C PHE A 166 12.92 -5.84 -4.48
N HIS A 167 13.79 -5.91 -3.49
CA HIS A 167 14.14 -7.16 -2.83
C HIS A 167 13.49 -7.20 -1.46
N THR A 168 12.74 -8.24 -1.20
CA THR A 168 12.16 -8.48 0.13
C THR A 168 13.27 -8.45 1.17
N ILE A 169 13.11 -7.69 2.24
CA ILE A 169 14.12 -7.57 3.28
C ILE A 169 14.18 -8.91 4.03
N VAL A 170 15.26 -9.66 3.80
CA VAL A 170 15.41 -11.05 4.26
C VAL A 170 15.59 -11.16 5.78
N SER A 171 15.79 -10.06 6.52
CA SER A 171 16.08 -10.08 7.95
C SER A 171 15.00 -9.36 8.75
N LYS A 172 14.35 -10.09 9.67
CA LYS A 172 13.34 -9.57 10.62
C LYS A 172 13.82 -8.30 11.37
N LYS A 173 15.13 -8.20 11.66
CA LYS A 173 15.75 -7.02 12.29
C LYS A 173 15.77 -5.80 11.36
N SER A 174 16.10 -5.99 10.08
CA SER A 174 16.13 -4.90 9.09
C SER A 174 14.74 -4.38 8.78
N GLU A 175 13.77 -5.27 8.75
CA GLU A 175 12.37 -4.95 8.56
C GLU A 175 11.80 -4.14 9.73
N MET A 176 12.07 -4.56 10.95
CA MET A 176 11.68 -3.78 12.14
C MET A 176 12.24 -2.36 12.11
N ARG A 177 13.51 -2.19 11.72
CA ARG A 177 14.17 -0.89 11.64
C ARG A 177 13.54 0.01 10.56
N ILE A 178 13.28 -0.51 9.36
CA ILE A 178 12.69 0.32 8.30
C ILE A 178 11.28 0.75 8.65
N ASN A 179 10.50 -0.12 9.28
CA ASN A 179 9.15 0.19 9.72
C ASN A 179 9.11 1.27 10.80
N GLU A 180 10.01 1.18 11.77
CA GLU A 180 10.15 2.22 12.80
C GLU A 180 10.45 3.58 12.18
N VAL A 181 11.36 3.61 11.22
CA VAL A 181 11.72 4.82 10.48
C VAL A 181 10.55 5.37 9.67
N CYS A 182 9.88 4.53 8.88
CA CYS A 182 8.76 4.96 8.05
C CYS A 182 7.60 5.50 8.90
N LEU A 183 7.28 4.85 10.01
CA LEU A 183 6.28 5.34 10.97
C LEU A 183 6.67 6.67 11.61
N PHE A 184 7.94 6.83 12.01
CA PHE A 184 8.43 8.08 12.56
C PHE A 184 8.29 9.21 11.53
N ILE A 185 8.71 9.00 10.28
CA ILE A 185 8.59 9.98 9.20
C ILE A 185 7.12 10.35 8.98
N GLN A 186 6.21 9.37 8.92
CA GLN A 186 4.80 9.62 8.68
C GLN A 186 4.10 10.40 9.80
N LYS A 187 4.51 10.19 11.03
CA LYS A 187 3.96 10.95 12.16
C LYS A 187 4.47 12.39 12.25
N ASN A 188 5.65 12.64 11.69
CA ASN A 188 6.37 13.90 11.90
C ASN A 188 6.71 14.63 10.60
N PHE A 189 6.23 14.18 9.43
CA PHE A 189 6.62 14.73 8.12
C PHE A 189 6.40 16.25 7.97
N ASN A 190 5.43 16.78 8.73
CA ASN A 190 5.08 18.19 8.74
C ASN A 190 6.00 19.07 9.62
N THR A 191 6.98 18.47 10.27
CA THR A 191 7.99 19.15 11.07
C THR A 191 9.38 19.02 10.43
N THR A 192 10.36 19.75 10.95
CA THR A 192 11.76 19.55 10.55
C THR A 192 12.30 18.25 11.12
N ILE A 193 12.58 17.29 10.25
CA ILE A 193 13.15 15.99 10.62
C ILE A 193 14.57 15.91 10.06
N SER A 194 15.58 15.93 10.94
CA SER A 194 16.96 15.78 10.52
C SER A 194 17.34 14.33 10.20
N LEU A 195 18.29 14.14 9.29
CA LEU A 195 18.84 12.82 8.98
C LEU A 195 19.40 12.12 10.23
N LYS A 196 20.05 12.90 11.10
CA LYS A 196 20.61 12.45 12.38
C LYS A 196 19.54 11.88 13.31
N GLN A 197 18.38 12.58 13.43
CA GLN A 197 17.27 12.08 14.25
C GLN A 197 16.79 10.72 13.78
N VAL A 198 16.57 10.56 12.48
CA VAL A 198 16.05 9.31 11.91
C VAL A 198 17.07 8.16 12.01
N ALA A 199 18.35 8.45 11.78
CA ALA A 199 19.42 7.47 11.93
C ALA A 199 19.55 6.97 13.39
N ASN A 200 19.42 7.88 14.35
CA ASN A 200 19.48 7.55 15.78
C ASN A 200 18.30 6.67 16.23
N GLN A 201 17.12 6.81 15.65
CA GLN A 201 15.96 5.95 15.97
C GLN A 201 16.28 4.45 15.84
N ILE A 202 17.13 4.09 14.89
CA ILE A 202 17.48 2.70 14.61
C ILE A 202 18.94 2.37 14.91
N TYR A 203 19.60 3.22 15.70
CA TYR A 203 20.99 3.04 16.14
C TYR A 203 21.99 2.89 14.97
N LEU A 204 21.87 3.74 13.95
CA LEU A 204 22.80 3.79 12.83
C LEU A 204 23.45 5.17 12.73
N THR A 205 24.65 5.21 12.14
CA THR A 205 25.23 6.48 11.64
C THR A 205 24.45 6.97 10.43
N GLU A 206 24.47 8.27 10.14
CA GLU A 206 23.78 8.87 8.99
C GLU A 206 24.17 8.18 7.67
N SER A 207 25.46 7.90 7.47
CA SER A 207 25.95 7.21 6.26
C SER A 207 25.37 5.79 6.13
N ASN A 208 25.41 5.01 7.20
CA ASN A 208 24.85 3.66 7.22
C ASN A 208 23.34 3.67 7.08
N PHE A 209 22.66 4.64 7.69
CA PHE A 209 21.24 4.86 7.51
C PHE A 209 20.87 5.12 6.06
N CYS A 210 21.57 6.04 5.36
CA CYS A 210 21.29 6.33 3.96
C CYS A 210 21.42 5.10 3.07
N LYS A 211 22.45 4.29 3.25
CA LYS A 211 22.65 3.02 2.52
C LYS A 211 21.54 2.01 2.85
N PHE A 212 21.25 1.84 4.12
CA PHE A 212 20.20 0.95 4.62
C PHE A 212 18.83 1.36 4.09
N PHE A 213 18.46 2.65 4.25
CA PHE A 213 17.17 3.17 3.84
C PHE A 213 16.96 3.03 2.32
N LYS A 214 17.98 3.42 1.53
CA LYS A 214 17.92 3.27 0.06
C LYS A 214 17.81 1.80 -0.38
N LYS A 215 18.53 0.89 0.29
CA LYS A 215 18.42 -0.56 0.01
C LYS A 215 17.03 -1.08 0.37
N ALA A 216 16.46 -0.64 1.49
CA ALA A 216 15.17 -1.11 1.99
C ALA A 216 13.97 -0.52 1.23
N THR A 217 14.04 0.75 0.82
CA THR A 217 12.90 1.47 0.21
C THR A 217 13.06 1.76 -1.28
N GLY A 218 14.25 1.52 -1.85
CA GLY A 218 14.58 1.90 -3.22
C GLY A 218 14.77 3.40 -3.43
N LYS A 219 14.52 4.25 -2.41
CA LYS A 219 14.54 5.70 -2.47
C LYS A 219 15.52 6.29 -1.45
N THR A 220 16.02 7.49 -1.72
CA THR A 220 16.73 8.23 -0.66
C THR A 220 15.73 8.69 0.40
N TYR A 221 16.21 8.90 1.64
CA TYR A 221 15.40 9.45 2.72
C TYR A 221 14.70 10.76 2.34
N SER A 222 15.44 11.70 1.76
CA SER A 222 14.88 13.00 1.34
C SER A 222 13.82 12.86 0.25
N ASP A 223 14.00 11.93 -0.69
CA ASP A 223 13.04 11.70 -1.75
C ASP A 223 11.74 11.05 -1.22
N TYR A 224 11.86 10.16 -0.26
CA TYR A 224 10.73 9.53 0.45
C TYR A 224 9.95 10.55 1.30
N LEU A 225 10.64 11.35 2.10
CA LEU A 225 10.01 12.40 2.91
C LEU A 225 9.29 13.43 2.02
N ASN A 226 9.94 13.88 0.96
CA ASN A 226 9.33 14.81 0.01
C ASN A 226 8.10 14.23 -0.68
N GLU A 227 8.07 12.93 -0.97
CA GLU A 227 6.91 12.28 -1.57
C GLU A 227 5.69 12.29 -0.63
N ILE A 228 5.89 11.98 0.65
CA ILE A 228 4.84 12.08 1.67
C ILE A 228 4.31 13.52 1.75
N ARG A 229 5.20 14.51 1.85
CA ARG A 229 4.84 15.92 1.93
C ARG A 229 4.06 16.41 0.72
N ILE A 230 4.50 16.04 -0.49
CA ILE A 230 3.82 16.43 -1.73
C ILE A 230 2.46 15.76 -1.90
N ASN A 231 2.30 14.52 -1.46
CA ASN A 231 1.01 13.85 -1.52
C ASN A 231 0.01 14.49 -0.54
N GLU A 232 0.45 14.84 0.66
CA GLU A 232 -0.41 15.60 1.58
C GLU A 232 -0.74 17.00 1.03
N ALA A 233 0.25 17.69 0.44
CA ALA A 233 0.01 18.98 -0.19
C ALA A 233 -0.99 18.87 -1.36
N ALA A 234 -0.89 17.86 -2.20
CA ALA A 234 -1.85 17.61 -3.27
C ALA A 234 -3.27 17.41 -2.73
N ARG A 235 -3.41 16.64 -1.64
CA ARG A 235 -4.70 16.47 -0.94
C ARG A 235 -5.25 17.80 -0.43
N LEU A 236 -4.44 18.60 0.27
CA LEU A 236 -4.86 19.90 0.82
C LEU A 236 -5.22 20.91 -0.28
N LEU A 237 -4.52 20.87 -1.43
CA LEU A 237 -4.84 21.71 -2.59
C LEU A 237 -6.25 21.46 -3.13
N LEU A 238 -6.72 20.21 -3.09
CA LEU A 238 -8.05 19.81 -3.59
C LEU A 238 -9.16 20.02 -2.56
N GLN A 239 -8.84 19.86 -1.28
CA GLN A 239 -9.84 19.80 -0.20
C GLN A 239 -9.97 21.08 0.61
N THR A 240 -9.12 22.07 0.40
CA THR A 240 -9.13 23.30 1.18
C THR A 240 -8.92 24.53 0.30
N ASP A 241 -9.34 25.69 0.81
CA ASP A 241 -9.08 26.99 0.18
C ASP A 241 -7.81 27.69 0.70
N LYS A 242 -6.98 26.96 1.48
CA LYS A 242 -5.69 27.46 1.98
C LYS A 242 -4.81 27.91 0.84
N THR A 243 -4.04 28.98 1.05
CA THR A 243 -3.06 29.43 0.06
C THR A 243 -1.96 28.38 -0.18
N ILE A 244 -1.35 28.40 -1.35
CA ILE A 244 -0.23 27.48 -1.67
C ILE A 244 0.92 27.63 -0.66
N SER A 245 1.16 28.84 -0.19
CA SER A 245 2.17 29.12 0.83
C SER A 245 1.81 28.45 2.17
N GLN A 246 0.58 28.60 2.64
CA GLN A 246 0.10 27.93 3.86
C GLN A 246 0.25 26.41 3.76
N ILE A 247 -0.19 25.82 2.65
CA ILE A 247 -0.07 24.37 2.42
C ILE A 247 1.39 23.93 2.42
N SER A 248 2.28 24.69 1.77
CA SER A 248 3.71 24.39 1.74
C SER A 248 4.28 24.25 3.16
N PHE A 249 4.06 25.25 4.03
CA PHE A 249 4.56 25.23 5.40
C PHE A 249 3.87 24.15 6.25
N GLU A 250 2.57 23.96 6.11
CA GLU A 250 1.81 22.93 6.81
C GLU A 250 2.29 21.52 6.48
N CYS A 251 2.80 21.32 5.26
CA CYS A 251 3.43 20.07 4.84
C CYS A 251 4.92 19.95 5.21
N GLY A 252 5.48 20.90 5.97
CA GLY A 252 6.82 20.83 6.50
C GLY A 252 7.92 21.29 5.54
N PHE A 253 7.60 22.04 4.48
CA PHE A 253 8.62 22.66 3.63
C PHE A 253 9.08 23.98 4.25
N GLU A 254 10.38 24.18 4.32
CA GLU A 254 10.98 25.40 4.88
C GLU A 254 10.86 26.61 3.94
N THR A 255 10.78 26.39 2.63
CA THR A 255 10.64 27.47 1.65
C THR A 255 9.64 27.11 0.56
N LEU A 256 8.86 28.11 0.13
CA LEU A 256 7.90 27.97 -0.97
C LEU A 256 8.60 27.62 -2.31
N SER A 257 9.79 28.16 -2.53
CA SER A 257 10.57 27.89 -3.76
C SER A 257 10.98 26.41 -3.84
N TYR A 258 11.44 25.83 -2.73
CA TYR A 258 11.78 24.41 -2.69
C TYR A 258 10.54 23.54 -2.88
N PHE A 259 9.44 23.88 -2.20
CA PHE A 259 8.16 23.22 -2.37
C PHE A 259 7.72 23.19 -3.84
N ASN A 260 7.66 24.36 -4.51
CA ASN A 260 7.22 24.44 -5.91
C ASN A 260 8.07 23.58 -6.83
N ARG A 261 9.40 23.58 -6.67
CA ARG A 261 10.32 22.76 -7.44
C ARG A 261 10.06 21.25 -7.23
N VAL A 262 9.87 20.82 -5.98
CA VAL A 262 9.61 19.42 -5.65
C VAL A 262 8.23 19.00 -6.13
N PHE A 263 7.22 19.85 -5.97
CA PHE A 263 5.87 19.57 -6.43
C PHE A 263 5.82 19.40 -7.96
N LEU A 264 6.43 20.32 -8.70
CA LEU A 264 6.52 20.21 -10.16
C LEU A 264 7.21 18.91 -10.59
N LYS A 265 8.33 18.57 -9.93
CA LYS A 265 9.07 17.32 -10.21
C LYS A 265 8.24 16.07 -9.96
N LYS A 266 7.39 16.05 -8.91
CA LYS A 266 6.63 14.86 -8.48
C LYS A 266 5.26 14.73 -9.15
N LYS A 267 4.62 15.84 -9.51
CA LYS A 267 3.27 15.88 -10.09
C LYS A 267 3.22 16.31 -11.56
N ASN A 268 4.37 16.70 -12.15
CA ASN A 268 4.51 17.24 -13.50
C ASN A 268 3.66 18.50 -13.77
N LYS A 269 3.18 19.16 -12.72
CA LYS A 269 2.36 20.36 -12.73
C LYS A 269 2.73 21.27 -11.56
N THR A 270 2.57 22.58 -11.72
CA THR A 270 2.71 23.48 -10.57
C THR A 270 1.53 23.30 -9.62
N PRO A 271 1.67 23.66 -8.31
CA PRO A 271 0.56 23.58 -7.36
C PRO A 271 -0.69 24.34 -7.80
N SER A 272 -0.54 25.52 -8.43
CA SER A 272 -1.66 26.32 -8.94
C SER A 272 -2.39 25.61 -10.08
N VAL A 273 -1.66 25.10 -11.07
CA VAL A 273 -2.25 24.34 -12.19
C VAL A 273 -2.92 23.08 -11.67
N PHE A 274 -2.26 22.36 -10.75
CA PHE A 274 -2.83 21.14 -10.16
C PHE A 274 -4.16 21.40 -9.45
N ARG A 275 -4.28 22.50 -8.69
CA ARG A 275 -5.52 22.92 -8.04
C ARG A 275 -6.62 23.23 -9.06
N ASN A 276 -6.33 24.07 -10.06
CA ASN A 276 -7.34 24.56 -11.00
C ASN A 276 -7.91 23.49 -11.94
N GLU A 277 -7.13 22.47 -12.25
CA GLU A 277 -7.59 21.38 -13.14
C GLU A 277 -8.38 20.29 -12.41
N ASN A 278 -8.37 20.25 -11.08
CA ASN A 278 -8.99 19.19 -10.30
C ASN A 278 -10.00 19.71 -9.25
N LYS A 279 -10.27 21.02 -9.20
CA LYS A 279 -11.43 21.65 -8.56
C LYS A 279 -12.49 21.89 -9.62
#